data_7a7a5a00d3bd7038d88b5bf274d69048
#
_entry.id   7a7a5a00d3bd7038d88b5bf274d69048
#
_cell.length_a   1.000
_cell.length_b   1.000
_cell.length_c   1.000
_cell.angle_alpha   90.00
_cell.angle_beta   90.00
_cell.angle_gamma   90.00
#
_symmetry.space_group_name_H-M   'P 1'
#
loop_
_entity.id
_entity.type
_entity.pdbx_description
1 polymer ?
#
loop_
_entity_poly.entity_id
_entity_poly.type
_entity_poly.pdbx_seq_one_letter_code
_entity_poly.pdbx_strand_id
1 'polypeptide(L)'
;SDVYKRQAEWHAAGKRVVMVRIETSPEDLAGMAVAEGILTARGGMTSHAAVVARGMGKCCVSGAGALNIDYKNRTVEIDGVLLKEGDYISLNGSTGVVYNGKVETKAAELSGDFAELMTLADKYTRLQVRTNADTPHDAEVARNFGAVGIGLCRTEHMFFEGEKIKAMREMILAENAEGRRKALAKILPYQQEDFKGIFKAMAGCPVTVRLLDPPLHEFVPHDLKGQQEMADTMGVSLQYIQQRVESLCEHNPMLGHRGCRLGNTYPEITQMQTRAILGAALELKKEGVETHPEIMVPLTGILYEFKEQENVIRSEAKKLFEEVGDSIDFKVGTMIEIPRAALTADRIASSAEFFSFGTNDLTQMTFGYSRDDIASFPVSYTHLTLPTT
;
A
#
# COMPACT_ATOMS: atom_id res chain seq x y z
N SER A 1 5.18 -8.47 -22.01
CA SER A 1 6.09 -8.75 -23.10
C SER A 1 7.27 -9.60 -22.62
N ASP A 2 8.11 -10.10 -23.54
CA ASP A 2 9.14 -11.13 -23.28
C ASP A 2 10.20 -10.76 -22.21
N VAL A 3 10.40 -9.48 -21.93
CA VAL A 3 11.40 -9.01 -20.96
C VAL A 3 11.02 -9.38 -19.53
N TYR A 4 9.75 -9.28 -19.14
CA TYR A 4 9.30 -9.60 -17.80
C TYR A 4 9.32 -11.09 -17.50
N LYS A 5 8.97 -11.92 -18.49
CA LYS A 5 9.05 -13.38 -18.34
C LYS A 5 10.47 -13.82 -18.04
N ARG A 6 11.45 -13.23 -18.73
CA ARG A 6 12.86 -13.58 -18.55
C ARG A 6 13.44 -13.14 -17.20
N GLN A 7 13.06 -11.97 -16.69
CA GLN A 7 13.48 -11.53 -15.37
C GLN A 7 12.93 -12.47 -14.27
N ALA A 8 11.66 -12.86 -14.38
CA ALA A 8 11.04 -13.81 -13.47
C ALA A 8 11.70 -15.21 -13.57
N GLU A 9 12.01 -15.67 -14.79
CA GLU A 9 12.74 -16.92 -15.03
C GLU A 9 14.14 -16.90 -14.42
N TRP A 10 14.87 -15.80 -14.55
CA TRP A 10 16.20 -15.67 -13.96
C TRP A 10 16.16 -15.59 -12.44
N HIS A 11 15.18 -14.87 -11.90
CA HIS A 11 14.97 -14.84 -10.44
C HIS A 11 14.60 -16.21 -9.90
N ALA A 12 13.68 -16.94 -10.56
CA ALA A 12 13.32 -18.33 -10.22
C ALA A 12 14.51 -19.30 -10.31
N ALA A 13 15.48 -18.99 -11.20
CA ALA A 13 16.74 -19.72 -11.32
C ALA A 13 17.82 -19.27 -10.29
N GLY A 14 17.45 -18.45 -9.30
CA GLY A 14 18.35 -17.97 -8.24
C GLY A 14 19.37 -16.91 -8.69
N LYS A 15 19.15 -16.26 -9.85
CA LYS A 15 20.03 -15.19 -10.32
C LYS A 15 19.62 -13.85 -9.72
N ARG A 16 20.59 -13.05 -9.30
CA ARG A 16 20.38 -11.65 -8.91
C ARG A 16 20.29 -10.79 -10.16
N VAL A 17 19.21 -10.05 -10.34
CA VAL A 17 18.91 -9.31 -11.57
C VAL A 17 18.81 -7.81 -11.26
N VAL A 18 19.49 -6.99 -12.05
CA VAL A 18 19.31 -5.54 -12.07
C VAL A 18 18.45 -5.17 -13.28
N MET A 19 17.37 -4.43 -13.04
CA MET A 19 16.54 -3.90 -14.11
C MET A 19 17.15 -2.62 -14.67
N VAL A 20 17.37 -2.59 -15.99
CA VAL A 20 17.90 -1.41 -16.69
C VAL A 20 16.87 -0.91 -17.71
N ARG A 21 16.46 0.36 -17.59
CA ARG A 21 15.42 0.99 -18.42
C ARG A 21 15.77 2.43 -18.78
N ILE A 22 15.16 2.95 -19.84
CA ILE A 22 15.18 4.41 -20.08
C ILE A 22 14.41 5.10 -18.98
N GLU A 23 13.20 4.64 -18.69
CA GLU A 23 12.34 5.03 -17.58
C GLU A 23 11.43 3.85 -17.22
N THR A 24 10.85 3.84 -16.03
CA THR A 24 9.88 2.81 -15.63
C THR A 24 8.45 3.34 -15.67
N SER A 25 7.52 2.45 -15.97
CA SER A 25 6.08 2.66 -15.98
C SER A 25 5.38 1.74 -14.98
N PRO A 26 4.09 1.94 -14.67
CA PRO A 26 3.33 1.01 -13.84
C PRO A 26 3.32 -0.43 -14.35
N GLU A 27 3.49 -0.64 -15.66
CA GLU A 27 3.60 -1.97 -16.28
C GLU A 27 4.89 -2.71 -15.89
N ASP A 28 5.92 -1.98 -15.43
CA ASP A 28 7.22 -2.53 -15.03
C ASP A 28 7.22 -3.08 -13.57
N LEU A 29 6.16 -2.89 -12.80
CA LEU A 29 6.08 -3.27 -11.38
C LEU A 29 6.48 -4.72 -11.10
N ALA A 30 6.00 -5.67 -11.92
CA ALA A 30 6.32 -7.09 -11.76
C ALA A 30 7.83 -7.35 -11.96
N GLY A 31 8.46 -6.67 -12.91
CA GLY A 31 9.91 -6.75 -13.12
C GLY A 31 10.71 -6.07 -12.01
N MET A 32 10.22 -4.94 -11.51
CA MET A 32 10.83 -4.23 -10.38
C MET A 32 10.79 -5.07 -9.10
N ALA A 33 9.70 -5.79 -8.86
CA ALA A 33 9.52 -6.63 -7.68
C ALA A 33 10.54 -7.77 -7.58
N VAL A 34 10.94 -8.37 -8.71
CA VAL A 34 11.93 -9.46 -8.74
C VAL A 34 13.37 -8.98 -8.92
N ALA A 35 13.59 -7.71 -9.28
CA ALA A 35 14.92 -7.14 -9.43
C ALA A 35 15.57 -6.82 -8.08
N GLU A 36 16.88 -7.02 -7.96
CA GLU A 36 17.69 -6.62 -6.80
C GLU A 36 18.00 -5.12 -6.79
N GLY A 37 17.97 -4.50 -7.97
CA GLY A 37 18.19 -3.07 -8.14
C GLY A 37 17.61 -2.56 -9.45
N ILE A 38 17.35 -1.26 -9.49
CA ILE A 38 16.76 -0.56 -10.64
C ILE A 38 17.70 0.57 -11.08
N LEU A 39 17.97 0.60 -12.39
CA LEU A 39 18.81 1.62 -13.03
C LEU A 39 18.02 2.25 -14.18
N THR A 40 17.84 3.58 -14.17
CA THR A 40 17.13 4.28 -15.25
C THR A 40 17.94 5.44 -15.80
N ALA A 41 17.87 5.63 -17.13
CA ALA A 41 18.50 6.75 -17.81
C ALA A 41 17.81 8.08 -17.49
N ARG A 42 16.50 8.06 -17.31
CA ARG A 42 15.67 9.23 -17.00
C ARG A 42 15.03 9.09 -15.63
N GLY A 43 14.65 10.23 -15.06
CA GLY A 43 13.97 10.32 -13.79
C GLY A 43 14.79 11.04 -12.73
N GLY A 44 14.18 11.33 -11.60
CA GLY A 44 14.79 11.93 -10.41
C GLY A 44 14.29 11.25 -9.15
N MET A 45 14.49 11.84 -7.99
CA MET A 45 14.09 11.28 -6.69
C MET A 45 12.57 11.07 -6.55
N THR A 46 11.76 11.75 -7.34
CA THR A 46 10.29 11.67 -7.39
C THR A 46 9.77 10.86 -8.58
N SER A 47 10.66 10.29 -9.42
CA SER A 47 10.25 9.44 -10.54
C SER A 47 9.60 8.16 -10.07
N HIS A 48 8.77 7.55 -10.93
CA HIS A 48 8.14 6.26 -10.68
C HIS A 48 9.17 5.20 -10.25
N ALA A 49 10.32 5.11 -10.94
CA ALA A 49 11.40 4.19 -10.57
C ALA A 49 11.88 4.39 -9.12
N ALA A 50 12.19 5.63 -8.74
CA ALA A 50 12.74 5.94 -7.42
C ALA A 50 11.71 5.74 -6.29
N VAL A 51 10.45 6.15 -6.51
CA VAL A 51 9.38 6.02 -5.51
C VAL A 51 9.03 4.56 -5.27
N VAL A 52 8.81 3.80 -6.35
CA VAL A 52 8.44 2.38 -6.24
C VAL A 52 9.60 1.55 -5.71
N ALA A 53 10.83 1.75 -6.19
CA ALA A 53 12.00 1.03 -5.68
C ALA A 53 12.21 1.27 -4.18
N ARG A 54 12.02 2.52 -3.72
CA ARG A 54 12.10 2.86 -2.30
C ARG A 54 11.02 2.17 -1.49
N GLY A 55 9.77 2.15 -2.00
CA GLY A 55 8.67 1.41 -1.38
C GLY A 55 8.93 -0.10 -1.28
N MET A 56 9.67 -0.66 -2.24
CA MET A 56 10.08 -2.07 -2.26
C MET A 56 11.39 -2.33 -1.50
N GLY A 57 12.01 -1.34 -0.86
CA GLY A 57 13.31 -1.48 -0.18
C GLY A 57 14.47 -1.81 -1.11
N LYS A 58 14.37 -1.47 -2.41
CA LYS A 58 15.35 -1.84 -3.43
C LYS A 58 16.29 -0.69 -3.78
N CYS A 59 17.53 -1.03 -4.09
CA CYS A 59 18.51 -0.07 -4.58
C CYS A 59 18.05 0.52 -5.93
N CYS A 60 18.05 1.84 -6.04
CA CYS A 60 17.68 2.54 -7.27
C CYS A 60 18.69 3.65 -7.59
N VAL A 61 19.15 3.64 -8.83
CA VAL A 61 19.87 4.77 -9.45
C VAL A 61 19.00 5.27 -10.60
N SER A 62 18.41 6.45 -10.44
CA SER A 62 17.54 7.06 -11.46
C SER A 62 18.16 8.33 -12.02
N GLY A 63 17.89 8.60 -13.32
CA GLY A 63 18.41 9.78 -13.99
C GLY A 63 19.89 9.67 -14.39
N ALA A 64 20.40 8.47 -14.59
CA ALA A 64 21.74 8.23 -15.10
C ALA A 64 21.81 8.58 -16.60
N GLY A 65 21.91 9.86 -16.94
CA GLY A 65 21.86 10.38 -18.31
C GLY A 65 22.99 9.90 -19.25
N ALA A 66 24.06 9.31 -18.69
CA ALA A 66 25.12 8.67 -19.46
C ALA A 66 24.74 7.30 -20.05
N LEU A 67 23.57 6.76 -19.67
CA LEU A 67 23.06 5.48 -20.17
C LEU A 67 22.54 5.59 -21.59
N ASN A 68 23.14 4.85 -22.51
CA ASN A 68 22.64 4.63 -23.86
C ASN A 68 22.16 3.18 -24.00
N ILE A 69 20.83 2.99 -24.03
CA ILE A 69 20.20 1.67 -23.99
C ILE A 69 19.73 1.27 -25.39
N ASP A 70 20.26 0.18 -25.92
CA ASP A 70 19.78 -0.46 -27.15
C ASP A 70 18.97 -1.72 -26.82
N TYR A 71 17.66 -1.59 -26.81
CA TYR A 71 16.73 -2.71 -26.54
C TYR A 71 16.78 -3.80 -27.62
N LYS A 72 17.13 -3.43 -28.88
CA LYS A 72 17.16 -4.39 -30.00
C LYS A 72 18.35 -5.32 -29.86
N ASN A 73 19.51 -4.77 -29.55
CA ASN A 73 20.75 -5.52 -29.36
C ASN A 73 20.97 -5.96 -27.92
N ARG A 74 20.10 -5.51 -26.99
CA ARG A 74 20.18 -5.81 -25.54
C ARG A 74 21.52 -5.41 -24.95
N THR A 75 21.94 -4.20 -25.27
CA THR A 75 23.18 -3.63 -24.79
C THR A 75 22.93 -2.30 -24.10
N VAL A 76 23.82 -1.95 -23.19
CA VAL A 76 23.86 -0.67 -22.51
C VAL A 76 25.27 -0.13 -22.58
N GLU A 77 25.43 1.08 -23.07
CA GLU A 77 26.69 1.79 -23.04
C GLU A 77 26.65 2.85 -21.93
N ILE A 78 27.69 2.88 -21.09
CA ILE A 78 27.87 3.83 -20.00
C ILE A 78 29.30 4.35 -20.06
N ASP A 79 29.48 5.64 -20.32
CA ASP A 79 30.79 6.29 -20.38
C ASP A 79 31.82 5.53 -21.25
N GLY A 80 31.38 5.02 -22.41
CA GLY A 80 32.22 4.26 -23.35
C GLY A 80 32.41 2.79 -23.01
N VAL A 81 31.80 2.28 -21.93
CA VAL A 81 31.79 0.85 -21.57
C VAL A 81 30.53 0.21 -22.09
N LEU A 82 30.68 -0.75 -23.01
CA LEU A 82 29.57 -1.51 -23.57
C LEU A 82 29.31 -2.77 -22.73
N LEU A 83 28.11 -2.87 -22.16
CA LEU A 83 27.61 -4.00 -21.38
C LEU A 83 26.54 -4.74 -22.16
N LYS A 84 26.47 -6.06 -22.02
CA LYS A 84 25.46 -6.93 -22.64
C LYS A 84 24.53 -7.50 -21.58
N GLU A 85 23.36 -7.95 -21.99
CA GLU A 85 22.44 -8.68 -21.12
C GLU A 85 23.17 -9.90 -20.51
N GLY A 86 23.19 -9.96 -19.17
CA GLY A 86 23.88 -11.00 -18.39
C GLY A 86 25.21 -10.56 -17.79
N ASP A 87 25.76 -9.42 -18.19
CA ASP A 87 26.94 -8.85 -17.53
C ASP A 87 26.59 -8.35 -16.13
N TYR A 88 27.57 -8.44 -15.24
CA TYR A 88 27.39 -7.98 -13.86
C TYR A 88 27.62 -6.48 -13.73
N ILE A 89 26.67 -5.81 -13.09
CA ILE A 89 26.81 -4.44 -12.60
C ILE A 89 26.44 -4.36 -11.12
N SER A 90 27.01 -3.42 -10.42
CA SER A 90 26.66 -3.12 -9.02
C SER A 90 26.22 -1.67 -8.88
N LEU A 91 25.17 -1.44 -8.09
CA LEU A 91 24.59 -0.10 -7.92
C LEU A 91 24.84 0.39 -6.50
N ASN A 92 25.20 1.66 -6.37
CA ASN A 92 25.19 2.38 -5.11
C ASN A 92 24.09 3.46 -5.15
N GLY A 93 22.95 3.18 -4.57
CA GLY A 93 21.80 4.09 -4.57
C GLY A 93 22.02 5.37 -3.75
N SER A 94 22.95 5.37 -2.80
CA SER A 94 23.26 6.55 -1.98
C SER A 94 24.11 7.58 -2.72
N THR A 95 25.04 7.11 -3.57
CA THR A 95 25.96 7.99 -4.32
C THR A 95 25.59 8.13 -5.79
N GLY A 96 24.66 7.30 -6.30
CA GLY A 96 24.29 7.24 -7.71
C GLY A 96 25.35 6.59 -8.60
N VAL A 97 26.34 5.90 -8.04
CA VAL A 97 27.45 5.29 -8.79
C VAL A 97 27.05 3.90 -9.28
N VAL A 98 27.38 3.63 -10.54
CA VAL A 98 27.27 2.32 -11.17
C VAL A 98 28.66 1.73 -11.37
N TYR A 99 28.90 0.55 -10.84
CA TYR A 99 30.18 -0.16 -10.98
C TYR A 99 30.07 -1.22 -12.06
N ASN A 100 31.09 -1.32 -12.88
CA ASN A 100 31.24 -2.43 -13.81
C ASN A 100 31.74 -3.67 -13.07
N GLY A 101 30.93 -4.73 -13.06
CA GLY A 101 31.25 -5.98 -12.38
C GLY A 101 30.57 -6.16 -11.02
N LYS A 102 30.94 -7.24 -10.37
CA LYS A 102 30.42 -7.63 -9.04
C LYS A 102 31.25 -6.99 -7.93
N VAL A 103 30.62 -6.15 -7.12
CA VAL A 103 31.20 -5.55 -5.92
C VAL A 103 30.57 -6.21 -4.69
N GLU A 104 31.35 -6.42 -3.63
CA GLU A 104 30.79 -6.89 -2.36
C GLU A 104 29.81 -5.86 -1.80
N THR A 105 28.61 -6.31 -1.47
CA THR A 105 27.56 -5.50 -0.89
C THR A 105 27.32 -5.93 0.55
N LYS A 106 27.12 -4.96 1.44
CA LYS A 106 26.61 -5.22 2.79
C LYS A 106 25.13 -4.89 2.83
N ALA A 107 24.38 -5.65 3.60
CA ALA A 107 23.01 -5.27 3.97
C ALA A 107 23.06 -3.94 4.73
N ALA A 108 22.03 -3.11 4.58
CA ALA A 108 21.89 -1.91 5.38
C ALA A 108 21.65 -2.32 6.84
N GLU A 109 22.58 -2.03 7.72
CA GLU A 109 22.50 -2.30 9.15
C GLU A 109 22.70 -1.01 9.95
N LEU A 110 21.93 -0.88 11.03
CA LEU A 110 22.14 0.15 12.03
C LEU A 110 23.37 -0.25 12.89
N SER A 111 24.56 0.11 12.46
CA SER A 111 25.80 -0.28 13.14
C SER A 111 26.78 0.87 13.30
N GLY A 112 27.74 0.71 14.24
CA GLY A 112 28.79 1.70 14.48
C GLY A 112 28.28 3.05 14.94
N ASP A 113 28.94 4.12 14.50
CA ASP A 113 28.64 5.51 14.88
C ASP A 113 27.19 5.92 14.59
N PHE A 114 26.58 5.33 13.55
CA PHE A 114 25.17 5.59 13.23
C PHE A 114 24.22 5.01 14.29
N ALA A 115 24.51 3.83 14.82
CA ALA A 115 23.73 3.26 15.92
C ALA A 115 23.87 4.09 17.21
N GLU A 116 25.07 4.61 17.50
CA GLU A 116 25.28 5.51 18.63
C GLU A 116 24.51 6.82 18.45
N LEU A 117 24.54 7.41 17.26
CA LEU A 117 23.75 8.60 16.94
C LEU A 117 22.25 8.38 17.12
N MET A 118 21.72 7.25 16.65
CA MET A 118 20.32 6.90 16.83
C MET A 118 19.96 6.72 18.31
N THR A 119 20.82 6.03 19.09
CA THR A 119 20.64 5.88 20.53
C THR A 119 20.66 7.24 21.25
N LEU A 120 21.49 8.17 20.79
CA LEU A 120 21.51 9.53 21.33
C LEU A 120 20.23 10.30 20.94
N ALA A 121 19.79 10.18 19.67
CA ALA A 121 18.58 10.82 19.18
C ALA A 121 17.34 10.36 19.97
N ASP A 122 17.24 9.07 20.28
CA ASP A 122 16.12 8.48 21.04
C ASP A 122 15.94 9.11 22.45
N LYS A 123 17.05 9.57 23.07
CA LYS A 123 16.98 10.25 24.37
C LYS A 123 16.30 11.62 24.30
N TYR A 124 16.33 12.28 23.14
CA TYR A 124 15.76 13.62 22.94
C TYR A 124 14.51 13.62 22.08
N THR A 125 14.17 12.49 21.46
CA THR A 125 13.00 12.34 20.61
C THR A 125 11.72 12.49 21.46
N ARG A 126 10.81 13.39 21.00
CA ARG A 126 9.48 13.61 21.59
C ARG A 126 8.37 12.96 20.75
N LEU A 127 8.60 12.78 19.47
CA LEU A 127 7.67 12.16 18.54
C LEU A 127 8.17 10.78 18.16
N GLN A 128 7.29 9.80 18.16
CA GLN A 128 7.61 8.44 17.76
C GLN A 128 7.50 8.27 16.25
N VAL A 129 8.39 7.47 15.67
CA VAL A 129 8.37 7.14 14.25
C VAL A 129 7.58 5.86 14.03
N ARG A 130 6.43 5.98 13.37
CA ARG A 130 5.62 4.84 12.91
C ARG A 130 5.79 4.68 11.39
N THR A 131 5.87 3.43 10.95
CA THR A 131 6.07 3.09 9.53
C THR A 131 4.75 2.92 8.80
N ASN A 132 4.82 2.87 7.46
CA ASN A 132 3.79 2.27 6.63
C ASN A 132 4.24 0.83 6.33
N ALA A 133 3.40 -0.16 6.62
CA ALA A 133 3.66 -1.56 6.33
C ALA A 133 2.35 -2.30 6.10
N ASP A 134 2.27 -3.04 5.00
CA ASP A 134 1.06 -3.71 4.56
C ASP A 134 1.22 -5.25 4.59
N THR A 135 2.44 -5.74 4.84
CA THR A 135 2.77 -7.16 4.95
C THR A 135 3.55 -7.45 6.24
N PRO A 136 3.54 -8.72 6.74
CA PRO A 136 4.37 -9.12 7.86
C PRO A 136 5.87 -8.85 7.64
N HIS A 137 6.35 -9.10 6.42
CA HIS A 137 7.75 -8.85 6.06
C HIS A 137 8.13 -7.37 6.16
N ASP A 138 7.30 -6.47 5.63
CA ASP A 138 7.53 -5.03 5.72
C ASP A 138 7.54 -4.56 7.17
N ALA A 139 6.65 -5.12 8.00
CA ALA A 139 6.58 -4.83 9.42
C ALA A 139 7.87 -5.27 10.16
N GLU A 140 8.39 -6.47 9.86
CA GLU A 140 9.66 -6.96 10.42
C GLU A 140 10.84 -6.08 10.02
N VAL A 141 10.94 -5.74 8.73
CA VAL A 141 11.99 -4.85 8.22
C VAL A 141 11.95 -3.50 8.92
N ALA A 142 10.75 -2.89 8.99
CA ALA A 142 10.58 -1.60 9.65
C ALA A 142 10.92 -1.66 11.14
N ARG A 143 10.53 -2.73 11.83
CA ARG A 143 10.88 -2.96 13.24
C ARG A 143 12.38 -3.02 13.45
N ASN A 144 13.10 -3.72 12.57
CA ASN A 144 14.55 -3.82 12.60
C ASN A 144 15.25 -2.48 12.36
N PHE A 145 14.62 -1.56 11.63
CA PHE A 145 15.07 -0.19 11.44
C PHE A 145 14.62 0.78 12.55
N GLY A 146 14.01 0.27 13.62
CA GLY A 146 13.68 1.06 14.80
C GLY A 146 12.28 1.70 14.78
N ALA A 147 11.39 1.30 13.89
CA ALA A 147 10.00 1.73 13.93
C ALA A 147 9.32 1.24 15.23
N VAL A 148 8.58 2.13 15.90
CA VAL A 148 7.90 1.85 17.16
C VAL A 148 6.40 1.64 16.98
N GLY A 149 5.95 1.38 15.77
CA GLY A 149 4.57 1.09 15.42
C GLY A 149 4.32 1.19 13.93
N ILE A 150 3.12 0.81 13.51
CA ILE A 150 2.60 1.06 12.17
C ILE A 150 1.63 2.23 12.24
N GLY A 151 1.90 3.28 11.44
CA GLY A 151 1.03 4.44 11.31
C GLY A 151 -0.01 4.28 10.21
N LEU A 152 0.25 3.41 9.24
CA LEU A 152 -0.68 3.06 8.18
C LEU A 152 -0.42 1.65 7.66
N CYS A 153 -1.41 0.77 7.86
CA CYS A 153 -1.54 -0.49 7.15
C CYS A 153 -2.74 -0.39 6.22
N ARG A 154 -2.51 -0.56 4.91
CA ARG A 154 -3.54 -0.48 3.86
C ARG A 154 -4.11 -1.86 3.61
N THR A 155 -5.39 -2.03 3.91
CA THR A 155 -6.03 -3.35 3.77
C THR A 155 -6.31 -3.74 2.33
N GLU A 156 -6.40 -2.78 1.41
CA GLU A 156 -6.60 -3.03 -0.01
C GLU A 156 -5.49 -3.86 -0.65
N HIS A 157 -4.24 -3.68 -0.24
CA HIS A 157 -3.11 -4.43 -0.78
C HIS A 157 -3.18 -5.92 -0.45
N MET A 158 -3.90 -6.30 0.60
CA MET A 158 -4.09 -7.69 0.99
C MET A 158 -5.02 -8.48 0.04
N PHE A 159 -5.79 -7.80 -0.82
CA PHE A 159 -6.82 -8.45 -1.64
C PHE A 159 -6.38 -8.85 -3.04
N PHE A 160 -5.20 -8.42 -3.52
CA PHE A 160 -4.80 -8.62 -4.91
C PHE A 160 -4.20 -9.99 -5.23
N GLU A 161 -4.04 -10.89 -4.27
CA GLU A 161 -3.37 -12.18 -4.47
C GLU A 161 -4.32 -13.39 -4.38
N GLY A 162 -4.11 -14.35 -5.28
CA GLY A 162 -4.67 -15.71 -5.23
C GLY A 162 -6.19 -15.77 -5.11
N GLU A 163 -6.68 -16.50 -4.10
CA GLU A 163 -8.11 -16.68 -3.86
C GLU A 163 -8.79 -15.43 -3.26
N LYS A 164 -8.01 -14.52 -2.68
CA LYS A 164 -8.54 -13.30 -2.06
C LYS A 164 -9.20 -12.40 -3.10
N ILE A 165 -8.56 -12.20 -4.26
CA ILE A 165 -9.13 -11.35 -5.33
C ILE A 165 -10.40 -11.97 -5.92
N LYS A 166 -10.49 -13.31 -6.01
CA LYS A 166 -11.69 -13.99 -6.49
C LYS A 166 -12.86 -13.74 -5.54
N ALA A 167 -12.65 -13.92 -4.24
CA ALA A 167 -13.68 -13.67 -3.23
C ALA A 167 -14.09 -12.19 -3.16
N MET A 168 -13.14 -11.24 -3.35
CA MET A 168 -13.48 -9.83 -3.47
C MET A 168 -14.36 -9.56 -4.69
N ARG A 169 -14.06 -10.15 -5.84
CA ARG A 169 -14.89 -10.05 -7.05
C ARG A 169 -16.27 -10.68 -6.87
N GLU A 170 -16.38 -11.83 -6.17
CA GLU A 170 -17.69 -12.39 -5.78
C GLU A 170 -18.49 -11.41 -4.92
N MET A 171 -17.84 -10.75 -3.96
CA MET A 171 -18.48 -9.73 -3.13
C MET A 171 -19.01 -8.56 -3.96
N ILE A 172 -18.21 -8.07 -4.92
CA ILE A 172 -18.57 -6.97 -5.81
C ILE A 172 -19.75 -7.33 -6.74
N LEU A 173 -19.82 -8.58 -7.18
CA LEU A 173 -20.90 -9.08 -8.03
C LEU A 173 -22.18 -9.40 -7.26
N ALA A 174 -22.11 -9.52 -5.95
CA ALA A 174 -23.26 -9.89 -5.14
C ALA A 174 -24.35 -8.80 -5.18
N GLU A 175 -25.57 -9.20 -5.47
CA GLU A 175 -26.74 -8.31 -5.63
C GLU A 175 -27.29 -7.82 -4.28
N ASN A 176 -27.05 -8.56 -3.21
CA ASN A 176 -27.60 -8.28 -1.88
C ASN A 176 -26.59 -8.52 -0.75
N ALA A 177 -26.92 -8.06 0.46
CA ALA A 177 -26.06 -8.16 1.63
C ALA A 177 -25.72 -9.61 2.02
N GLU A 178 -26.64 -10.57 1.79
CA GLU A 178 -26.37 -11.98 2.11
C GLU A 178 -25.31 -12.57 1.19
N GLY A 179 -25.37 -12.30 -0.11
CA GLY A 179 -24.36 -12.70 -1.08
C GLY A 179 -23.00 -12.07 -0.75
N ARG A 180 -22.99 -10.77 -0.39
CA ARG A 180 -21.74 -10.11 0.05
C ARG A 180 -21.15 -10.75 1.31
N ARG A 181 -21.98 -11.05 2.31
CA ARG A 181 -21.52 -11.74 3.53
C ARG A 181 -20.92 -13.13 3.23
N LYS A 182 -21.52 -13.90 2.33
CA LYS A 182 -20.97 -15.21 1.91
C LYS A 182 -19.58 -15.07 1.27
N ALA A 183 -19.39 -14.07 0.42
CA ALA A 183 -18.10 -13.80 -0.20
C ALA A 183 -17.07 -13.30 0.82
N LEU A 184 -17.47 -12.35 1.69
CA LEU A 184 -16.61 -11.81 2.75
C LEU A 184 -16.20 -12.89 3.78
N ALA A 185 -17.04 -13.88 4.05
CA ALA A 185 -16.68 -15.01 4.91
C ALA A 185 -15.52 -15.85 4.35
N LYS A 186 -15.33 -15.86 3.02
CA LYS A 186 -14.16 -16.50 2.39
C LYS A 186 -12.90 -15.67 2.55
N ILE A 187 -13.01 -14.35 2.62
CA ILE A 187 -11.89 -13.41 2.78
C ILE A 187 -11.39 -13.39 4.22
N LEU A 188 -12.31 -13.43 5.18
CA LEU A 188 -12.04 -13.27 6.61
C LEU A 188 -10.81 -14.06 7.11
N PRO A 189 -10.69 -15.39 6.89
CA PRO A 189 -9.57 -16.14 7.43
C PRO A 189 -8.20 -15.72 6.84
N TYR A 190 -8.18 -15.34 5.58
CA TYR A 190 -6.93 -14.86 4.95
C TYR A 190 -6.49 -13.51 5.50
N GLN A 191 -7.43 -12.59 5.64
CA GLN A 191 -7.12 -11.26 6.17
C GLN A 191 -6.76 -11.32 7.66
N GLN A 192 -7.40 -12.20 8.42
CA GLN A 192 -7.05 -12.45 9.83
C GLN A 192 -5.62 -12.99 9.97
N GLU A 193 -5.19 -13.90 9.08
CA GLU A 193 -3.82 -14.41 9.09
C GLU A 193 -2.80 -13.34 8.71
N ASP A 194 -3.10 -12.49 7.73
CA ASP A 194 -2.26 -11.35 7.36
C ASP A 194 -2.06 -10.41 8.56
N PHE A 195 -3.14 -10.04 9.27
CA PHE A 195 -3.05 -9.22 10.47
C PHE A 195 -2.30 -9.91 11.61
N LYS A 196 -2.50 -11.21 11.78
CA LYS A 196 -1.78 -11.99 12.79
C LYS A 196 -0.27 -11.92 12.56
N GLY A 197 0.18 -12.05 11.32
CA GLY A 197 1.58 -11.88 10.96
C GLY A 197 2.11 -10.49 11.26
N ILE A 198 1.36 -9.45 10.88
CA ILE A 198 1.74 -8.04 11.12
C ILE A 198 1.80 -7.74 12.63
N PHE A 199 0.79 -8.10 13.40
CA PHE A 199 0.78 -7.88 14.85
C PHE A 199 1.91 -8.63 15.56
N LYS A 200 2.23 -9.84 15.10
CA LYS A 200 3.33 -10.61 15.66
C LYS A 200 4.68 -9.94 15.41
N ALA A 201 4.91 -9.43 14.21
CA ALA A 201 6.11 -8.66 13.88
C ALA A 201 6.22 -7.36 14.71
N MET A 202 5.07 -6.76 15.05
CA MET A 202 4.96 -5.51 15.80
C MET A 202 4.56 -5.72 17.27
N ALA A 203 4.87 -6.88 17.86
CA ALA A 203 4.50 -7.19 19.24
C ALA A 203 4.85 -6.04 20.22
N GLY A 204 3.88 -5.65 21.05
CA GLY A 204 4.00 -4.54 22.00
C GLY A 204 3.95 -3.14 21.37
N CYS A 205 3.73 -3.02 20.06
CA CYS A 205 3.66 -1.75 19.37
C CYS A 205 2.27 -1.49 18.78
N PRO A 206 1.85 -0.21 18.70
CA PRO A 206 0.57 0.13 18.07
C PRO A 206 0.61 -0.12 16.55
N VAL A 207 -0.49 -0.64 16.03
CA VAL A 207 -0.70 -0.90 14.62
C VAL A 207 -1.99 -0.26 14.17
N THR A 208 -1.88 0.80 13.36
CA THR A 208 -3.02 1.49 12.79
C THR A 208 -3.40 0.83 11.46
N VAL A 209 -4.58 0.20 11.43
CA VAL A 209 -5.12 -0.48 10.26
C VAL A 209 -6.20 0.39 9.64
N ARG A 210 -5.99 0.82 8.40
CA ARG A 210 -7.01 1.54 7.62
C ARG A 210 -7.99 0.55 7.02
N LEU A 211 -9.28 0.77 7.27
CA LEU A 211 -10.34 0.02 6.60
C LEU A 211 -10.31 0.26 5.09
N LEU A 212 -11.00 -0.58 4.34
CA LEU A 212 -11.04 -0.53 2.88
C LEU A 212 -11.36 0.88 2.38
N ASP A 213 -10.42 1.44 1.61
CA ASP A 213 -10.50 2.81 1.11
C ASP A 213 -10.85 2.91 -0.38
N PRO A 214 -10.21 2.16 -1.32
CA PRO A 214 -10.47 2.34 -2.74
C PRO A 214 -11.90 1.98 -3.16
N PRO A 215 -12.41 2.59 -4.23
CA PRO A 215 -13.69 2.21 -4.80
C PRO A 215 -13.63 0.81 -5.41
N LEU A 216 -14.78 0.13 -5.46
CA LEU A 216 -14.86 -1.28 -5.86
C LEU A 216 -14.40 -1.57 -7.29
N HIS A 217 -14.43 -0.57 -8.19
CA HIS A 217 -13.98 -0.77 -9.56
C HIS A 217 -12.49 -1.06 -9.69
N GLU A 218 -11.66 -0.71 -8.70
CA GLU A 218 -10.22 -1.02 -8.72
C GLU A 218 -9.92 -2.52 -8.60
N PHE A 219 -10.87 -3.31 -8.08
CA PHE A 219 -10.71 -4.77 -7.91
C PHE A 219 -11.20 -5.59 -9.09
N VAL A 220 -11.79 -4.96 -10.09
CA VAL A 220 -12.30 -5.63 -11.28
C VAL A 220 -11.45 -5.34 -12.50
N PRO A 221 -11.32 -6.30 -13.44
CA PRO A 221 -10.52 -6.10 -14.63
C PRO A 221 -11.18 -5.10 -15.60
N HIS A 222 -10.37 -4.21 -16.19
CA HIS A 222 -10.82 -3.22 -17.17
C HIS A 222 -10.63 -3.68 -18.62
N ASP A 223 -9.74 -4.67 -18.87
CA ASP A 223 -9.50 -5.23 -20.20
C ASP A 223 -10.44 -6.41 -20.48
N LEU A 224 -10.75 -6.63 -21.78
CA LEU A 224 -11.66 -7.68 -22.21
C LEU A 224 -11.20 -9.09 -21.84
N LYS A 225 -9.89 -9.33 -21.82
CA LYS A 225 -9.35 -10.64 -21.46
C LYS A 225 -9.57 -10.94 -19.99
N GLY A 226 -9.24 -10.01 -19.12
CA GLY A 226 -9.47 -10.14 -17.69
C GLY A 226 -10.95 -10.25 -17.34
N GLN A 227 -11.83 -9.53 -18.05
CA GLN A 227 -13.29 -9.65 -17.90
C GLN A 227 -13.80 -11.02 -18.33
N GLN A 228 -13.27 -11.60 -19.41
CA GLN A 228 -13.62 -12.97 -19.82
C GLN A 228 -13.13 -14.00 -18.78
N GLU A 229 -11.90 -13.89 -18.32
CA GLU A 229 -11.35 -14.77 -17.26
C GLU A 229 -12.19 -14.68 -15.97
N MET A 230 -12.65 -13.48 -15.63
CA MET A 230 -13.54 -13.27 -14.49
C MET A 230 -14.91 -13.91 -14.72
N ALA A 231 -15.50 -13.76 -15.90
CA ALA A 231 -16.77 -14.37 -16.28
C ALA A 231 -16.72 -15.89 -16.18
N ASP A 232 -15.66 -16.49 -16.73
CA ASP A 232 -15.42 -17.94 -16.71
C ASP A 232 -15.26 -18.45 -15.27
N THR A 233 -14.48 -17.72 -14.45
CA THR A 233 -14.24 -18.09 -13.04
C THR A 233 -15.50 -17.99 -12.19
N MET A 234 -16.34 -16.97 -12.44
CA MET A 234 -17.57 -16.71 -11.68
C MET A 234 -18.78 -17.49 -12.21
N GLY A 235 -18.68 -18.13 -13.37
CA GLY A 235 -19.78 -18.86 -14.01
C GLY A 235 -20.91 -17.95 -14.48
N VAL A 236 -20.61 -16.73 -14.88
CA VAL A 236 -21.55 -15.71 -15.38
C VAL A 236 -21.20 -15.31 -16.81
N SER A 237 -22.14 -14.63 -17.51
CA SER A 237 -21.86 -14.17 -18.86
C SER A 237 -20.87 -12.99 -18.88
N LEU A 238 -20.05 -12.90 -19.93
CA LEU A 238 -19.17 -11.76 -20.15
C LEU A 238 -19.96 -10.44 -20.18
N GLN A 239 -21.14 -10.45 -20.80
CA GLN A 239 -22.00 -9.27 -20.86
C GLN A 239 -22.43 -8.79 -19.47
N TYR A 240 -22.71 -9.70 -18.55
CA TYR A 240 -23.02 -9.34 -17.16
C TYR A 240 -21.81 -8.68 -16.48
N ILE A 241 -20.62 -9.24 -16.65
CA ILE A 241 -19.37 -8.62 -16.11
C ILE A 241 -19.17 -7.22 -16.67
N GLN A 242 -19.29 -7.05 -18.00
CA GLN A 242 -19.13 -5.75 -18.65
C GLN A 242 -20.11 -4.70 -18.11
N GLN A 243 -21.38 -5.03 -18.02
CA GLN A 243 -22.41 -4.14 -17.46
C GLN A 243 -22.09 -3.77 -16.00
N ARG A 244 -21.62 -4.75 -15.21
CA ARG A 244 -21.31 -4.51 -13.82
C ARG A 244 -20.07 -3.63 -13.67
N VAL A 245 -18.99 -3.87 -14.44
CA VAL A 245 -17.78 -3.04 -14.46
C VAL A 245 -18.13 -1.61 -14.89
N GLU A 246 -18.93 -1.45 -15.94
CA GLU A 246 -19.39 -0.15 -16.39
C GLU A 246 -20.21 0.59 -15.32
N SER A 247 -21.09 -0.11 -14.62
CA SER A 247 -21.90 0.47 -13.53
C SER A 247 -21.08 0.92 -12.31
N LEU A 248 -19.90 0.34 -12.11
CA LEU A 248 -18.97 0.68 -11.02
C LEU A 248 -17.94 1.72 -11.43
N CYS A 249 -17.78 1.98 -12.74
CA CYS A 249 -16.79 2.91 -13.23
C CYS A 249 -17.09 4.34 -12.75
N GLU A 250 -16.13 4.93 -12.08
CA GLU A 250 -16.23 6.29 -11.57
C GLU A 250 -15.36 7.24 -12.40
N HIS A 251 -15.89 8.38 -12.79
CA HIS A 251 -15.14 9.40 -13.54
C HIS A 251 -14.06 10.08 -12.67
N ASN A 252 -14.32 10.19 -11.38
CA ASN A 252 -13.36 10.71 -10.42
C ASN A 252 -13.32 9.80 -9.17
N PRO A 253 -12.44 8.79 -9.14
CA PRO A 253 -12.33 7.84 -8.04
C PRO A 253 -12.06 8.50 -6.68
N MET A 254 -11.34 9.63 -6.65
CA MET A 254 -11.04 10.34 -5.40
C MET A 254 -12.31 10.85 -4.70
N LEU A 255 -13.32 11.28 -5.48
CA LEU A 255 -14.57 11.82 -4.96
C LEU A 255 -15.71 10.81 -4.96
N GLY A 256 -15.44 9.56 -5.32
CA GLY A 256 -16.42 8.52 -5.57
C GLY A 256 -16.92 7.76 -4.34
N HIS A 257 -17.48 6.59 -4.60
CA HIS A 257 -18.03 5.66 -3.60
C HIS A 257 -16.93 4.80 -3.00
N ARG A 258 -16.18 5.36 -2.09
CA ARG A 258 -15.01 4.77 -1.42
C ARG A 258 -14.99 5.09 0.08
N GLY A 259 -14.05 4.47 0.81
CA GLY A 259 -13.78 4.77 2.21
C GLY A 259 -15.01 4.63 3.10
N CYS A 260 -15.24 5.59 3.99
CA CYS A 260 -16.39 5.57 4.89
C CYS A 260 -17.74 5.57 4.16
N ARG A 261 -17.82 6.15 2.95
CA ARG A 261 -19.05 6.13 2.13
C ARG A 261 -19.41 4.70 1.73
N LEU A 262 -18.39 3.93 1.31
CA LEU A 262 -18.55 2.53 0.97
C LEU A 262 -18.92 1.71 2.22
N GLY A 263 -18.22 1.92 3.34
CA GLY A 263 -18.50 1.24 4.59
C GLY A 263 -19.89 1.55 5.17
N ASN A 264 -20.42 2.77 4.98
CA ASN A 264 -21.77 3.13 5.40
C ASN A 264 -22.84 2.50 4.50
N THR A 265 -22.57 2.32 3.21
CA THR A 265 -23.49 1.66 2.27
C THR A 265 -23.46 0.13 2.40
N TYR A 266 -22.29 -0.44 2.64
CA TYR A 266 -22.06 -1.89 2.79
C TYR A 266 -21.37 -2.20 4.12
N PRO A 267 -22.07 -2.06 5.26
CA PRO A 267 -21.47 -2.21 6.60
C PRO A 267 -20.90 -3.60 6.85
N GLU A 268 -21.31 -4.61 6.10
CA GLU A 268 -20.75 -5.96 6.18
C GLU A 268 -19.25 -6.03 5.84
N ILE A 269 -18.73 -5.09 5.04
CA ILE A 269 -17.29 -4.99 4.76
C ILE A 269 -16.56 -4.58 6.04
N THR A 270 -17.02 -3.52 6.69
CA THR A 270 -16.47 -3.04 7.97
C THR A 270 -16.58 -4.10 9.05
N GLN A 271 -17.71 -4.82 9.14
CA GLN A 271 -17.90 -5.93 10.08
C GLN A 271 -16.84 -7.02 9.88
N MET A 272 -16.64 -7.46 8.64
CA MET A 272 -15.66 -8.49 8.31
C MET A 272 -14.23 -8.04 8.67
N GLN A 273 -13.84 -6.83 8.29
CA GLN A 273 -12.50 -6.31 8.60
C GLN A 273 -12.28 -6.15 10.11
N THR A 274 -13.28 -5.68 10.84
CA THR A 274 -13.23 -5.60 12.30
C THR A 274 -12.99 -6.98 12.92
N ARG A 275 -13.71 -8.01 12.46
CA ARG A 275 -13.50 -9.41 12.92
C ARG A 275 -12.10 -9.91 12.59
N ALA A 276 -11.59 -9.63 11.40
CA ALA A 276 -10.25 -10.05 11.00
C ALA A 276 -9.17 -9.43 11.90
N ILE A 277 -9.26 -8.11 12.13
CA ILE A 277 -8.30 -7.36 12.96
C ILE A 277 -8.33 -7.84 14.42
N LEU A 278 -9.51 -7.81 15.02
CA LEU A 278 -9.65 -8.14 16.45
C LEU A 278 -9.53 -9.64 16.70
N GLY A 279 -9.95 -10.49 15.75
CA GLY A 279 -9.75 -11.93 15.82
C GLY A 279 -8.28 -12.31 15.83
N ALA A 280 -7.48 -11.72 14.95
CA ALA A 280 -6.03 -11.90 14.92
C ALA A 280 -5.36 -11.50 16.25
N ALA A 281 -5.77 -10.36 16.82
CA ALA A 281 -5.24 -9.88 18.09
C ALA A 281 -5.65 -10.77 19.27
N LEU A 282 -6.90 -11.29 19.29
CA LEU A 282 -7.36 -12.24 20.30
C LEU A 282 -6.61 -13.59 20.25
N GLU A 283 -6.31 -14.08 19.03
CA GLU A 283 -5.49 -15.28 18.89
C GLU A 283 -4.08 -15.09 19.44
N LEU A 284 -3.44 -13.96 19.12
CA LEU A 284 -2.12 -13.62 19.62
C LEU A 284 -2.10 -13.40 21.14
N LYS A 285 -3.16 -12.84 21.71
CA LYS A 285 -3.30 -12.73 23.16
C LYS A 285 -3.27 -14.11 23.83
N LYS A 286 -3.93 -15.12 23.23
CA LYS A 286 -3.86 -16.51 23.72
C LYS A 286 -2.45 -17.10 23.60
N GLU A 287 -1.67 -16.64 22.63
CA GLU A 287 -0.25 -17.01 22.46
C GLU A 287 0.70 -16.23 23.39
N GLY A 288 0.16 -15.30 24.20
CA GLY A 288 0.94 -14.46 25.11
C GLY A 288 1.61 -13.25 24.43
N VAL A 289 1.20 -12.91 23.22
CA VAL A 289 1.72 -11.76 22.46
C VAL A 289 0.85 -10.53 22.72
N GLU A 290 1.47 -9.47 23.21
CA GLU A 290 0.81 -8.18 23.41
C GLU A 290 0.57 -7.46 22.06
N THR A 291 -0.65 -6.95 21.86
CA THR A 291 -1.04 -6.24 20.64
C THR A 291 -1.84 -4.97 20.97
N HIS A 292 -1.65 -3.93 20.15
CA HIS A 292 -2.36 -2.65 20.30
C HIS A 292 -3.01 -2.25 18.96
N PRO A 293 -4.17 -2.84 18.59
CA PRO A 293 -4.87 -2.51 17.36
C PRO A 293 -5.47 -1.11 17.40
N GLU A 294 -5.29 -0.37 16.31
CA GLU A 294 -5.94 0.91 16.06
C GLU A 294 -6.68 0.81 14.72
N ILE A 295 -8.01 0.93 14.73
CA ILE A 295 -8.85 0.84 13.53
C ILE A 295 -9.12 2.25 13.01
N MET A 296 -8.75 2.51 11.76
CA MET A 296 -8.84 3.82 11.14
C MET A 296 -9.89 3.83 10.03
N VAL A 297 -10.88 4.71 10.17
CA VAL A 297 -11.91 4.96 9.16
C VAL A 297 -11.37 5.97 8.14
N PRO A 298 -11.24 5.63 6.85
CA PRO A 298 -10.78 6.56 5.81
C PRO A 298 -11.89 7.50 5.35
N LEU A 299 -11.51 8.62 4.78
CA LEU A 299 -12.35 9.54 3.99
C LEU A 299 -13.54 10.15 4.77
N THR A 300 -13.44 10.28 6.06
CA THR A 300 -14.47 10.92 6.88
C THR A 300 -14.58 12.41 6.58
N GLY A 301 -15.76 12.90 6.27
CA GLY A 301 -16.02 14.31 6.02
C GLY A 301 -16.75 15.03 7.15
N ILE A 302 -17.53 14.29 7.96
CA ILE A 302 -18.32 14.82 9.09
C ILE A 302 -18.42 13.81 10.24
N LEU A 303 -18.70 14.31 11.44
CA LEU A 303 -18.86 13.49 12.63
C LEU A 303 -19.88 12.34 12.47
N TYR A 304 -20.98 12.59 11.77
CA TYR A 304 -22.03 11.57 11.60
C TYR A 304 -21.54 10.34 10.80
N GLU A 305 -20.80 10.56 9.71
CA GLU A 305 -20.19 9.47 8.92
C GLU A 305 -19.25 8.62 9.77
N PHE A 306 -18.44 9.28 10.61
CA PHE A 306 -17.54 8.59 11.52
C PHE A 306 -18.29 7.76 12.55
N LYS A 307 -19.32 8.35 13.19
CA LYS A 307 -20.12 7.66 14.22
C LYS A 307 -20.83 6.43 13.69
N GLU A 308 -21.35 6.46 12.47
CA GLU A 308 -21.96 5.28 11.85
C GLU A 308 -20.95 4.15 11.72
N GLN A 309 -19.72 4.44 11.23
CA GLN A 309 -18.67 3.44 11.14
C GLN A 309 -18.18 2.97 12.52
N GLU A 310 -18.00 3.88 13.47
CA GLU A 310 -17.63 3.53 14.85
C GLU A 310 -18.67 2.60 15.48
N ASN A 311 -19.96 2.86 15.30
CA ASN A 311 -21.03 2.02 15.79
C ASN A 311 -20.99 0.60 15.21
N VAL A 312 -20.71 0.47 13.89
CA VAL A 312 -20.52 -0.83 13.24
C VAL A 312 -19.33 -1.57 13.85
N ILE A 313 -18.19 -0.89 13.98
CA ILE A 313 -16.95 -1.47 14.54
C ILE A 313 -17.18 -1.92 15.99
N ARG A 314 -17.68 -1.04 16.84
CA ARG A 314 -17.90 -1.34 18.27
C ARG A 314 -18.93 -2.46 18.48
N SER A 315 -20.02 -2.46 17.69
CA SER A 315 -21.05 -3.50 17.75
C SER A 315 -20.52 -4.86 17.32
N GLU A 316 -19.69 -4.91 16.28
CA GLU A 316 -19.10 -6.15 15.80
C GLU A 316 -18.01 -6.66 16.74
N ALA A 317 -17.18 -5.76 17.31
CA ALA A 317 -16.23 -6.09 18.36
C ALA A 317 -16.91 -6.73 19.58
N LYS A 318 -18.01 -6.12 20.04
CA LYS A 318 -18.79 -6.66 21.17
C LYS A 318 -19.26 -8.09 20.90
N LYS A 319 -19.84 -8.36 19.71
CA LYS A 319 -20.27 -9.70 19.35
C LYS A 319 -19.10 -10.70 19.34
N LEU A 320 -17.99 -10.31 18.74
CA LEU A 320 -16.81 -11.16 18.70
C LEU A 320 -16.28 -11.48 20.10
N PHE A 321 -16.24 -10.50 20.99
CA PHE A 321 -15.77 -10.68 22.36
C PHE A 321 -16.72 -11.58 23.18
N GLU A 322 -18.04 -11.45 22.98
CA GLU A 322 -19.04 -12.35 23.58
C GLU A 322 -18.90 -13.78 23.06
N GLU A 323 -18.67 -13.96 21.74
CA GLU A 323 -18.46 -15.27 21.13
C GLU A 323 -17.20 -15.97 21.63
N VAL A 324 -16.10 -15.23 21.78
CA VAL A 324 -14.79 -15.76 22.20
C VAL A 324 -14.66 -15.89 23.71
N GLY A 325 -15.44 -15.13 24.47
CA GLY A 325 -15.38 -15.04 25.94
C GLY A 325 -14.14 -14.30 26.46
N ASP A 326 -13.49 -13.48 25.63
CA ASP A 326 -12.34 -12.65 25.97
C ASP A 326 -12.39 -11.33 25.18
N SER A 327 -11.62 -10.33 25.61
CA SER A 327 -11.59 -9.01 24.98
C SER A 327 -10.18 -8.44 24.92
N ILE A 328 -9.99 -7.46 24.03
CA ILE A 328 -8.76 -6.66 23.95
C ILE A 328 -9.13 -5.18 23.88
N ASP A 329 -8.21 -4.34 24.33
CA ASP A 329 -8.31 -2.91 24.14
C ASP A 329 -7.91 -2.54 22.71
N PHE A 330 -8.68 -1.67 22.07
CA PHE A 330 -8.40 -1.16 20.74
C PHE A 330 -8.94 0.26 20.61
N LYS A 331 -8.38 1.03 19.69
CA LYS A 331 -8.81 2.40 19.39
C LYS A 331 -9.52 2.49 18.06
N VAL A 332 -10.48 3.41 17.96
CA VAL A 332 -11.13 3.77 16.70
C VAL A 332 -10.87 5.24 16.41
N GLY A 333 -10.31 5.51 15.26
CA GLY A 333 -10.00 6.86 14.81
C GLY A 333 -10.26 7.04 13.33
N THR A 334 -9.86 8.17 12.79
CA THR A 334 -10.10 8.50 11.39
C THR A 334 -8.92 9.18 10.72
N MET A 335 -8.90 9.14 9.38
CA MET A 335 -7.98 9.92 8.58
C MET A 335 -8.61 11.27 8.23
N ILE A 336 -7.93 12.34 8.56
CA ILE A 336 -8.28 13.71 8.15
C ILE A 336 -7.62 13.95 6.78
N GLU A 337 -8.44 13.88 5.75
CA GLU A 337 -8.00 14.00 4.35
C GLU A 337 -9.00 14.77 3.48
N ILE A 338 -10.12 15.20 4.07
CA ILE A 338 -11.10 16.05 3.41
C ILE A 338 -11.06 17.43 4.07
N PRO A 339 -11.02 18.53 3.31
CA PRO A 339 -10.99 19.89 3.88
C PRO A 339 -12.09 20.17 4.90
N ARG A 340 -13.32 19.66 4.67
CA ARG A 340 -14.42 19.77 5.64
C ARG A 340 -14.07 19.11 6.97
N ALA A 341 -13.48 17.90 6.94
CA ALA A 341 -13.07 17.21 8.16
C ALA A 341 -12.00 17.99 8.93
N ALA A 342 -11.04 18.58 8.22
CA ALA A 342 -10.02 19.43 8.83
C ALA A 342 -10.63 20.66 9.54
N LEU A 343 -11.60 21.32 8.90
CA LEU A 343 -12.28 22.49 9.44
C LEU A 343 -13.22 22.18 10.61
N THR A 344 -13.68 20.94 10.74
CA THR A 344 -14.59 20.48 11.80
C THR A 344 -13.99 19.35 12.64
N ALA A 345 -12.66 19.30 12.71
CA ALA A 345 -11.93 18.25 13.42
C ALA A 345 -12.24 18.24 14.94
N ASP A 346 -12.50 19.40 15.54
CA ASP A 346 -12.96 19.54 16.91
C ASP A 346 -14.23 18.72 17.19
N ARG A 347 -15.18 18.73 16.26
CA ARG A 347 -16.42 17.94 16.37
C ARG A 347 -16.13 16.45 16.23
N ILE A 348 -15.31 16.06 15.24
CA ILE A 348 -14.96 14.64 15.01
C ILE A 348 -14.18 14.10 16.23
N ALA A 349 -13.31 14.90 16.85
CA ALA A 349 -12.55 14.56 18.04
C ALA A 349 -13.42 14.25 19.29
N SER A 350 -14.71 14.62 19.27
CA SER A 350 -15.63 14.22 20.34
C SER A 350 -15.93 12.71 20.38
N SER A 351 -15.60 11.99 19.29
CA SER A 351 -15.81 10.54 19.17
C SER A 351 -14.51 9.81 18.78
N ALA A 352 -13.72 10.35 17.85
CA ALA A 352 -12.49 9.73 17.38
C ALA A 352 -11.40 9.76 18.47
N GLU A 353 -10.77 8.60 18.71
CA GLU A 353 -9.71 8.45 19.73
C GLU A 353 -8.33 8.83 19.18
N PHE A 354 -8.17 8.93 17.86
CA PHE A 354 -6.96 9.44 17.21
C PHE A 354 -7.27 9.96 15.80
N PHE A 355 -6.35 10.78 15.28
CA PHE A 355 -6.34 11.24 13.90
C PHE A 355 -5.08 10.78 13.17
N SER A 356 -5.23 10.44 11.91
CA SER A 356 -4.17 10.36 10.92
C SER A 356 -4.40 11.44 9.87
N PHE A 357 -3.39 11.78 9.07
CA PHE A 357 -3.50 12.83 8.07
C PHE A 357 -3.19 12.30 6.68
N GLY A 358 -4.21 12.26 5.81
CA GLY A 358 -4.09 11.89 4.40
C GLY A 358 -3.67 13.09 3.56
N THR A 359 -2.40 13.46 3.64
CA THR A 359 -1.88 14.70 3.04
C THR A 359 -2.02 14.75 1.53
N ASN A 360 -2.01 13.60 0.83
CA ASN A 360 -2.21 13.56 -0.62
C ASN A 360 -3.62 14.06 -1.00
N ASP A 361 -4.65 13.43 -0.44
CA ASP A 361 -6.05 13.75 -0.74
C ASP A 361 -6.39 15.15 -0.22
N LEU A 362 -5.95 15.49 0.99
CA LEU A 362 -6.19 16.81 1.59
C LEU A 362 -5.60 17.94 0.73
N THR A 363 -4.37 17.77 0.24
CA THR A 363 -3.71 18.76 -0.63
C THR A 363 -4.46 18.90 -1.95
N GLN A 364 -4.75 17.79 -2.62
CA GLN A 364 -5.45 17.80 -3.91
C GLN A 364 -6.83 18.47 -3.80
N MET A 365 -7.61 18.14 -2.77
CA MET A 365 -8.94 18.70 -2.57
C MET A 365 -8.89 20.17 -2.12
N THR A 366 -7.88 20.57 -1.36
CA THR A 366 -7.73 21.95 -0.89
C THR A 366 -7.34 22.90 -2.03
N PHE A 367 -6.38 22.47 -2.86
CA PHE A 367 -5.91 23.28 -4.00
C PHE A 367 -6.74 23.08 -5.26
N GLY A 368 -7.54 22.01 -5.37
CA GLY A 368 -8.31 21.68 -6.57
C GLY A 368 -7.43 21.20 -7.73
N TYR A 369 -6.26 20.59 -7.44
CA TYR A 369 -5.33 20.05 -8.43
C TYR A 369 -5.21 18.54 -8.29
N SER A 370 -5.15 17.85 -9.44
CA SER A 370 -4.74 16.45 -9.48
C SER A 370 -3.24 16.36 -9.25
N ARG A 371 -2.82 15.47 -8.35
CA ARG A 371 -1.41 15.18 -8.10
C ARG A 371 -0.71 14.65 -9.36
N ASP A 372 -1.43 13.85 -10.14
CA ASP A 372 -0.87 13.19 -11.32
C ASP A 372 -0.78 14.14 -12.52
N ASP A 373 -1.67 15.14 -12.59
CA ASP A 373 -1.73 16.10 -13.68
C ASP A 373 -0.92 17.36 -13.43
N ILE A 374 -0.61 17.70 -12.18
CA ILE A 374 0.05 18.97 -11.83
C ILE A 374 1.42 19.14 -12.50
N ALA A 375 2.12 18.05 -12.79
CA ALA A 375 3.40 18.08 -13.49
C ALA A 375 3.28 18.56 -14.94
N SER A 376 2.08 18.54 -15.51
CA SER A 376 1.80 19.05 -16.87
C SER A 376 1.64 20.56 -16.92
N PHE A 377 1.43 21.22 -15.76
CA PHE A 377 1.34 22.67 -15.70
C PHE A 377 2.72 23.34 -15.81
N PRO A 378 2.82 24.51 -16.45
CA PRO A 378 4.08 25.24 -16.53
C PRO A 378 4.70 25.51 -15.15
N VAL A 379 6.00 25.33 -15.03
CA VAL A 379 6.76 25.56 -13.79
C VAL A 379 6.49 26.96 -13.20
N SER A 380 6.34 27.97 -14.07
CA SER A 380 5.99 29.33 -13.66
C SER A 380 4.66 29.43 -12.89
N TYR A 381 3.67 28.61 -13.26
CA TYR A 381 2.37 28.57 -12.57
C TYR A 381 2.52 27.94 -11.17
N THR A 382 3.24 26.83 -11.05
CA THR A 382 3.46 26.19 -9.74
C THR A 382 4.25 27.06 -8.78
N HIS A 383 5.23 27.81 -9.26
CA HIS A 383 5.98 28.76 -8.43
C HIS A 383 5.17 29.98 -7.98
N LEU A 384 4.15 30.37 -8.73
CA LEU A 384 3.29 31.51 -8.37
C LEU A 384 2.15 31.13 -7.42
N THR A 385 1.70 29.87 -7.46
CA THR A 385 0.45 29.45 -6.81
C THR A 385 0.63 28.47 -5.66
N LEU A 386 1.74 27.73 -5.63
CA LEU A 386 2.03 26.81 -4.52
C LEU A 386 3.00 27.46 -3.53
N PRO A 387 2.70 27.42 -2.22
CA PRO A 387 3.66 27.90 -1.23
C PRO A 387 4.93 27.05 -1.33
N THR A 388 6.03 27.69 -1.61
CA THR A 388 7.38 27.10 -1.52
C THR A 388 7.76 27.05 -0.05
N THR A 389 7.53 25.94 0.59
CA THR A 389 8.08 25.62 1.91
C THR A 389 9.02 24.44 1.80
#